data_5abd7321920ef59b15e66dea4f283665
#
_entry.id   5abd7321920ef59b15e66dea4f283665
#
_cell.length_a   1.000
_cell.length_b   1.000
_cell.length_c   1.000
_cell.angle_alpha   90.00
_cell.angle_beta   90.00
_cell.angle_gamma   90.00
#
_symmetry.space_group_name_H-M   'P 1'
#
loop_
_entity.id
_entity.type
_entity.pdbx_description
1 polymer ?
#
loop_
_entity_poly.entity_id
_entity_poly.type
_entity_poly.pdbx_seq_one_letter_code
_entity_poly.pdbx_strand_id
1 'polypeptide(L)'
;MTKAEIVNEIHLRTGTERKEVLQIVEGFMESVKTSLSNGENVYLRGFGSFIVKHRAEKVGRNINKNTGLIVPAHDIPAFRPSDSFSLD
;
A
#
# COMPACT_ATOMS: atom_id res chain seq x y z
N MET A 1 8.75 -11.26 4.46
CA MET A 1 7.53 -11.80 5.10
C MET A 1 6.37 -11.76 4.12
N THR A 2 5.65 -12.86 3.97
CA THR A 2 4.54 -12.96 3.04
C THR A 2 3.20 -12.82 3.77
N LYS A 3 2.12 -12.69 3.00
CA LYS A 3 0.77 -12.67 3.56
C LYS A 3 0.50 -13.95 4.38
N ALA A 4 0.89 -15.10 3.86
CA ALA A 4 0.68 -16.38 4.56
C ALA A 4 1.43 -16.43 5.90
N GLU A 5 2.63 -15.90 5.94
CA GLU A 5 3.43 -15.82 7.16
C GLU A 5 2.80 -14.87 8.18
N ILE A 6 2.29 -13.73 7.73
CA ILE A 6 1.57 -12.78 8.60
C ILE A 6 0.32 -13.43 9.18
N VAL A 7 -0.45 -14.11 8.35
CA VAL A 7 -1.66 -14.83 8.80
C VAL A 7 -1.33 -15.86 9.87
N ASN A 8 -0.29 -16.65 9.64
CA ASN A 8 0.14 -17.67 10.61
C ASN A 8 0.60 -17.02 11.92
N GLU A 9 1.37 -15.95 11.85
CA GLU A 9 1.85 -15.24 13.03
C GLU A 9 0.71 -14.67 13.86
N ILE A 10 -0.29 -14.07 13.21
CA ILE A 10 -1.47 -13.55 13.90
C ILE A 10 -2.28 -14.69 14.51
N HIS A 11 -2.46 -15.78 13.78
CA HIS A 11 -3.12 -16.97 14.28
C HIS A 11 -2.47 -17.48 15.58
N LEU A 12 -1.15 -17.58 15.59
CA LEU A 12 -0.41 -18.05 16.79
C LEU A 12 -0.52 -17.07 17.95
N ARG A 13 -0.56 -15.78 17.67
CA ARG A 13 -0.64 -14.74 18.70
C ARG A 13 -2.02 -14.61 19.31
N THR A 14 -3.07 -14.75 18.52
CA THR A 14 -4.44 -14.48 18.94
C THR A 14 -5.26 -15.73 19.23
N GLY A 15 -4.86 -16.88 18.72
CA GLY A 15 -5.67 -18.11 18.78
C GLY A 15 -6.82 -18.13 17.79
N THR A 16 -6.97 -17.11 16.97
CA THR A 16 -8.01 -17.06 15.92
C THR A 16 -7.67 -18.02 14.80
N GLU A 17 -8.66 -18.70 14.23
CA GLU A 17 -8.44 -19.65 13.14
C GLU A 17 -7.78 -18.96 11.94
N ARG A 18 -6.87 -19.67 11.27
CA ARG A 18 -6.16 -19.15 10.09
C ARG A 18 -7.12 -18.66 9.02
N LYS A 19 -8.21 -19.36 8.77
CA LYS A 19 -9.21 -18.97 7.77
C LYS A 19 -9.82 -17.63 8.09
N GLU A 20 -10.17 -17.40 9.35
CA GLU A 20 -10.73 -16.12 9.79
C GLU A 20 -9.70 -15.00 9.71
N VAL A 21 -8.47 -15.27 10.15
CA VAL A 21 -7.38 -14.30 10.05
C VAL A 21 -7.14 -13.91 8.60
N LEU A 22 -7.12 -14.88 7.70
CA LEU A 22 -6.94 -14.64 6.27
C LEU A 22 -8.03 -13.71 5.73
N GLN A 23 -9.29 -13.99 6.09
CA GLN A 23 -10.42 -13.17 5.65
C GLN A 23 -10.29 -11.73 6.14
N ILE A 24 -9.85 -11.54 7.38
CA ILE A 24 -9.67 -10.20 7.96
C ILE A 24 -8.52 -9.47 7.28
N VAL A 25 -7.39 -10.13 7.09
CA VAL A 25 -6.22 -9.54 6.43
C VAL A 25 -6.55 -9.14 4.99
N GLU A 26 -7.20 -10.04 4.24
CA GLU A 26 -7.62 -9.74 2.87
C GLU A 26 -8.66 -8.64 2.81
N GLY A 27 -9.61 -8.62 3.74
CA GLY A 27 -10.61 -7.57 3.85
C GLY A 27 -9.98 -6.23 4.13
N PHE A 28 -8.99 -6.18 5.02
CA PHE A 28 -8.22 -4.97 5.32
C PHE A 28 -7.54 -4.42 4.06
N MET A 29 -6.82 -5.27 3.34
CA MET A 29 -6.13 -4.85 2.12
C MET A 29 -7.11 -4.37 1.05
N GLU A 30 -8.24 -5.05 0.90
CA GLU A 30 -9.26 -4.66 -0.06
C GLU A 30 -9.88 -3.31 0.30
N SER A 31 -10.12 -3.05 1.57
CA SER A 31 -10.64 -1.76 2.04
C SER A 31 -9.67 -0.62 1.75
N VAL A 32 -8.36 -0.85 1.96
CA VAL A 32 -7.33 0.13 1.64
C VAL A 32 -7.31 0.42 0.14
N LYS A 33 -7.33 -0.61 -0.69
CA LYS A 33 -7.34 -0.46 -2.16
C LYS A 33 -8.56 0.33 -2.63
N THR A 34 -9.73 -0.02 -2.13
CA THR A 34 -10.99 0.63 -2.53
C THR A 34 -10.99 2.10 -2.13
N SER A 35 -10.55 2.39 -0.90
CA SER A 35 -10.47 3.77 -0.41
C SER A 35 -9.56 4.63 -1.28
N LEU A 36 -8.35 4.15 -1.55
CA LEU A 36 -7.39 4.88 -2.38
C LEU A 36 -7.87 5.02 -3.82
N SER A 37 -8.55 4.01 -4.35
CA SER A 37 -9.14 4.07 -5.69
C SER A 37 -10.21 5.16 -5.80
N ASN A 38 -10.87 5.47 -4.69
CA ASN A 38 -11.86 6.55 -4.59
C ASN A 38 -11.26 7.90 -4.21
N GLY A 39 -9.93 7.99 -4.13
CA GLY A 39 -9.24 9.23 -3.79
C GLY A 39 -9.21 9.53 -2.29
N GLU A 40 -9.55 8.56 -1.45
CA GLU A 40 -9.58 8.74 0.00
C GLU A 40 -8.39 8.09 0.66
N ASN A 41 -7.68 8.86 1.48
CA ASN A 41 -6.56 8.36 2.26
C ASN A 41 -7.05 7.50 3.43
N VAL A 42 -6.21 6.57 3.88
CA VAL A 42 -6.50 5.70 5.02
C VAL A 42 -5.51 6.01 6.14
N TYR A 43 -6.01 6.44 7.28
CA TYR A 43 -5.19 6.82 8.43
C TYR A 43 -5.26 5.75 9.50
N LEU A 44 -4.12 5.17 9.86
CA LEU A 44 -4.02 4.13 10.88
C LEU A 44 -3.15 4.66 12.02
N ARG A 45 -3.83 5.09 13.08
CA ARG A 45 -3.18 5.73 14.23
C ARG A 45 -2.08 4.85 14.81
N GLY A 46 -0.88 5.43 14.98
CA GLY A 46 0.26 4.72 15.53
C GLY A 46 1.02 3.87 14.53
N PHE A 47 0.48 3.68 13.32
CA PHE A 47 1.13 2.89 12.27
C PHE A 47 1.57 3.77 11.11
N GLY A 48 0.63 4.44 10.48
CA GLY A 48 0.92 5.30 9.34
C GLY A 48 -0.32 5.55 8.51
N SER A 49 -0.12 6.10 7.34
CA SER A 49 -1.20 6.45 6.44
C SER A 49 -0.92 5.91 5.04
N PHE A 50 -1.94 5.31 4.44
CA PHE A 50 -1.93 5.02 3.01
C PHE A 50 -2.53 6.21 2.30
N ILE A 51 -1.79 6.80 1.38
CA ILE A 51 -2.19 8.06 0.73
C ILE A 51 -2.19 7.91 -0.77
N VAL A 52 -3.01 8.73 -1.42
CA VAL A 52 -2.96 8.90 -2.86
C VAL A 52 -1.94 9.99 -3.16
N LYS A 53 -0.94 9.65 -3.95
CA LYS A 53 0.11 10.58 -4.35
C LYS A 53 -0.01 10.85 -5.83
N HIS A 54 -0.11 12.13 -6.18
CA HIS A 54 -0.19 12.53 -7.58
C HIS A 54 1.21 12.64 -8.18
N ARG A 55 1.40 11.99 -9.32
CA ARG A 55 2.62 12.10 -10.11
C ARG A 55 2.31 12.93 -11.35
N ALA A 56 3.01 14.03 -11.52
CA ALA A 56 2.86 14.90 -12.68
C ALA A 56 3.36 14.20 -13.94
N GLU A 57 2.87 14.65 -15.09
CA GLU A 57 3.34 14.20 -16.37
C GLU A 57 4.86 14.34 -16.45
N LYS A 58 5.50 13.34 -16.97
CA LYS A 58 6.95 13.29 -17.09
C LYS A 58 7.35 12.94 -18.51
N VAL A 59 8.32 13.68 -19.05
CA VAL A 59 8.92 13.38 -20.34
C VAL A 59 10.24 12.67 -20.11
N GLY A 60 10.31 11.41 -20.55
CA GLY A 60 11.53 10.64 -20.54
C GLY A 60 12.14 10.58 -21.93
N ARG A 61 13.39 10.19 -22.03
CA ARG A 61 14.08 10.00 -23.29
C ARG A 61 14.56 8.56 -23.40
N ASN A 62 14.25 7.92 -24.53
CA ASN A 62 14.78 6.61 -24.82
C ASN A 62 16.15 6.78 -25.46
N ILE A 63 17.19 6.39 -24.72
CA ILE A 63 18.58 6.57 -25.12
C ILE A 63 18.91 5.80 -26.41
N ASN A 64 18.35 4.61 -26.58
CA ASN A 64 18.65 3.74 -27.71
C ASN A 64 17.98 4.19 -29.02
N LYS A 65 16.82 4.79 -28.94
CA LYS A 65 16.03 5.22 -30.11
C LYS A 65 15.95 6.72 -30.27
N ASN A 66 16.51 7.46 -29.34
CA ASN A 66 16.49 8.93 -29.34
C ASN A 66 15.08 9.52 -29.50
N THR A 67 14.08 8.84 -28.98
CA THR A 67 12.69 9.27 -29.03
C THR A 67 12.22 9.67 -27.63
N GLY A 68 11.39 10.70 -27.56
CA GLY A 68 10.77 11.13 -26.31
C GLY A 68 9.69 10.15 -25.88
N LEU A 69 9.63 9.86 -24.58
CA LEU A 69 8.59 9.06 -23.97
C LEU A 69 7.79 9.98 -23.02
N ILE A 70 6.48 10.01 -23.21
CA ILE A 70 5.60 10.77 -22.34
C ILE A 70 4.93 9.80 -21.35
N VAL A 71 5.19 10.02 -20.06
CA VAL A 71 4.49 9.30 -18.99
C VAL A 71 3.38 10.24 -18.52
N PRO A 72 2.11 9.89 -18.75
CA PRO A 72 1.01 10.77 -18.36
C PRO A 72 0.93 10.96 -16.84
N ALA A 73 0.34 12.05 -16.42
CA ALA A 73 0.04 12.29 -15.03
C ALA A 73 -0.85 11.16 -14.50
N HIS A 74 -0.56 10.68 -13.31
CA HIS A 74 -1.32 9.58 -12.70
C HIS A 74 -1.19 9.61 -11.19
N ASP A 75 -2.10 8.91 -10.52
CA ASP A 75 -2.08 8.76 -9.08
C ASP A 75 -1.50 7.39 -8.72
N ILE A 76 -0.73 7.35 -7.63
CA ILE A 76 -0.16 6.13 -7.12
C ILE A 76 -0.46 5.99 -5.63
N PRO A 77 -0.56 4.75 -5.13
CA PRO A 77 -0.62 4.55 -3.69
C PRO A 77 0.76 4.76 -3.07
N ALA A 78 0.79 5.32 -1.86
CA ALA A 78 2.02 5.48 -1.09
C ALA A 78 1.73 5.26 0.38
N PHE A 79 2.75 4.90 1.14
CA PHE A 79 2.64 4.71 2.58
C PHE A 79 3.55 5.73 3.29
N ARG A 80 2.98 6.42 4.27
CA ARG A 80 3.72 7.35 5.12
C ARG A 80 3.69 6.83 6.56
N PRO A 81 4.83 6.38 7.11
CA PRO A 81 4.87 5.91 8.49
C PRO A 81 4.46 7.00 9.49
N SER A 82 3.84 6.59 10.58
CA SER A 82 3.58 7.46 11.71
C SER A 82 4.89 7.82 12.42
N ASP A 83 4.92 8.98 13.09
CA ASP A 83 6.09 9.38 13.87
C ASP A 83 6.41 8.37 14.98
N SER A 84 5.40 7.68 15.49
CA SER A 84 5.59 6.63 16.50
C SER A 84 6.03 5.29 15.91
N PHE A 85 6.05 5.15 14.59
CA PHE A 85 6.56 3.97 13.91
C PHE A 85 8.05 4.19 13.63
N SER A 86 8.88 3.82 14.56
CA SER A 86 10.34 3.95 14.47
C SER A 86 10.98 2.58 14.49
N LEU A 87 12.07 2.42 13.73
CA LEU A 87 12.87 1.18 13.71
C LEU A 87 14.02 1.20 14.69
N ASP A 88 14.21 2.28 15.41
CA ASP A 88 15.28 2.44 16.39
C ASP A 88 14.97 1.77 17.73
#